data_2676944bd594227567ea310f2d69c9e1
#
_entry.id   2676944bd594227567ea310f2d69c9e1
#
_cell.length_a   1.000
_cell.length_b   1.000
_cell.length_c   1.000
_cell.angle_alpha   90.00
_cell.angle_beta   90.00
_cell.angle_gamma   90.00
#
_symmetry.space_group_name_H-M   'P 1'
#
loop_
_entity.id
_entity.type
_entity.pdbx_description
1 polymer ?
#
loop_
_entity_poly.entity_id
_entity_poly.type
_entity_poly.pdbx_seq_one_letter_code
_entity_poly.pdbx_strand_id
1 'polypeptide(L)'
;MNTADRLDLLSRYTEEVVTEDELEALLDGEPTAYIGYAPTGEMHIGHFTTIRKLADFQQAGVDVTVLIADLHAHLDSEKSPWDLLDARSEYYEASIRAMLDSAGGDPNSVDFVRGREFQLDEEYTLEMYRMAAETTLSRTQRAASEVVRQSDSPALGGLIYPLMQSLDVKALDADIAYGGIDQRGIYMLGREVLPDHGGDSPVCLFAPLLSGLSGGKMSASEAGSKINLTDDPGQVEEKIDGAYCPQGEVEDNGVLEYVRFLVYPILEQRGEDFVVERPEEYGGTLTFESYDDLEAAYVEGDLHPQDLKNAAAGYIDEAIAPIRERLTDRPDLLVEAYPESYE
;
A
#
# COMPACT_ATOMS: atom_id res chain seq x y z
N MET A 1 2.55 8.42 24.10
CA MET A 1 3.27 9.16 23.05
C MET A 1 2.76 10.59 23.07
N ASN A 2 3.59 11.62 22.91
CA ASN A 2 3.13 13.01 22.78
C ASN A 2 2.73 13.31 21.31
N THR A 3 2.07 14.46 21.05
CA THR A 3 1.55 14.82 19.72
C THR A 3 2.68 14.90 18.67
N ALA A 4 3.86 15.43 19.03
CA ALA A 4 4.99 15.52 18.09
C ALA A 4 5.54 14.13 17.71
N ASP A 5 5.66 13.21 18.67
CA ASP A 5 6.10 11.84 18.38
C ASP A 5 5.06 11.10 17.49
N ARG A 6 3.75 11.36 17.72
CA ARG A 6 2.67 10.80 16.89
C ARG A 6 2.75 11.34 15.45
N LEU A 7 2.98 12.65 15.31
CA LEU A 7 3.11 13.31 14.01
C LEU A 7 4.31 12.75 13.23
N ASP A 8 5.48 12.66 13.87
CA ASP A 8 6.68 12.08 13.25
C ASP A 8 6.44 10.64 12.78
N LEU A 9 5.83 9.82 13.64
CA LEU A 9 5.49 8.43 13.32
C LEU A 9 4.54 8.32 12.12
N LEU A 10 3.53 9.20 12.00
CA LEU A 10 2.59 9.19 10.89
C LEU A 10 3.17 9.80 9.62
N SER A 11 4.07 10.78 9.72
CA SER A 11 4.66 11.45 8.56
C SER A 11 5.86 10.69 7.99
N ARG A 12 6.59 9.91 8.81
CA ARG A 12 7.75 9.15 8.32
C ARG A 12 7.35 8.16 7.23
N TYR A 13 8.21 7.97 6.24
CA TYR A 13 7.98 7.04 5.11
C TYR A 13 6.71 7.34 4.31
N THR A 14 6.20 8.57 4.33
CA THR A 14 5.17 9.06 3.42
C THR A 14 5.80 9.89 2.31
N GLU A 15 5.15 9.93 1.16
CA GLU A 15 5.52 10.81 0.04
C GLU A 15 4.98 12.22 0.27
N GLU A 16 3.75 12.34 0.78
CA GLU A 16 3.09 13.62 1.00
C GLU A 16 2.06 13.51 2.14
N VAL A 17 1.94 14.58 2.92
CA VAL A 17 0.87 14.79 3.90
C VAL A 17 0.11 16.07 3.56
N VAL A 18 -1.22 16.00 3.43
CA VAL A 18 -2.08 17.14 3.11
C VAL A 18 -3.15 17.30 4.19
N THR A 19 -2.94 18.16 5.20
CA THR A 19 -1.75 18.96 5.49
C THR A 19 -1.17 18.54 6.85
N GLU A 20 0.11 18.82 7.10
CA GLU A 20 0.75 18.50 8.39
C GLU A 20 0.10 19.25 9.56
N ASP A 21 -0.25 20.54 9.38
CA ASP A 21 -0.91 21.34 10.42
C ASP A 21 -2.30 20.77 10.79
N GLU A 22 -3.05 20.27 9.81
CA GLU A 22 -4.34 19.61 10.05
C GLU A 22 -4.14 18.24 10.73
N LEU A 23 -3.12 17.48 10.34
CA LEU A 23 -2.77 16.21 10.98
C LEU A 23 -2.40 16.44 12.45
N GLU A 24 -1.53 17.42 12.75
CA GLU A 24 -1.14 17.76 14.12
C GLU A 24 -2.36 18.09 14.98
N ALA A 25 -3.30 18.87 14.42
CA ALA A 25 -4.53 19.24 15.14
C ALA A 25 -5.43 18.02 15.44
N LEU A 26 -5.52 17.04 14.55
CA LEU A 26 -6.28 15.80 14.77
C LEU A 26 -5.66 14.95 15.89
N LEU A 27 -4.32 14.98 16.02
CA LEU A 27 -3.60 14.17 17.00
C LEU A 27 -3.77 14.63 18.46
N ASP A 28 -4.45 15.73 18.73
CA ASP A 28 -4.90 16.09 20.07
C ASP A 28 -6.10 15.25 20.53
N GLY A 29 -6.74 14.52 19.59
CA GLY A 29 -7.86 13.60 19.81
C GLY A 29 -7.52 12.14 19.56
N GLU A 30 -8.56 11.36 19.26
CA GLU A 30 -8.52 9.96 18.84
C GLU A 30 -9.00 9.87 17.39
N PRO A 31 -8.15 10.20 16.41
CA PRO A 31 -8.55 10.25 15.02
C PRO A 31 -8.76 8.85 14.43
N THR A 32 -9.62 8.80 13.42
CA THR A 32 -9.90 7.62 12.60
C THR A 32 -9.20 7.73 11.25
N ALA A 33 -8.76 6.61 10.71
CA ALA A 33 -8.17 6.53 9.38
C ALA A 33 -8.80 5.41 8.56
N TYR A 34 -8.89 5.60 7.24
CA TYR A 34 -9.23 4.50 6.36
C TYR A 34 -8.23 4.37 5.22
N ILE A 35 -8.11 3.13 4.72
CA ILE A 35 -7.46 2.80 3.46
C ILE A 35 -8.33 1.81 2.69
N GLY A 36 -8.46 2.01 1.37
CA GLY A 36 -9.21 1.13 0.48
C GLY A 36 -8.32 0.26 -0.40
N TYR A 37 -8.66 -1.02 -0.51
CA TYR A 37 -8.03 -1.95 -1.45
C TYR A 37 -9.08 -2.58 -2.36
N ALA A 38 -8.96 -2.33 -3.66
CA ALA A 38 -9.80 -3.00 -4.66
C ALA A 38 -9.24 -4.40 -4.97
N PRO A 39 -10.01 -5.49 -4.71
CA PRO A 39 -9.53 -6.87 -4.87
C PRO A 39 -9.46 -7.28 -6.35
N THR A 40 -8.45 -6.81 -7.07
CA THR A 40 -8.27 -7.04 -8.51
C THR A 40 -7.30 -8.17 -8.82
N GLY A 41 -6.05 -8.05 -8.42
CA GLY A 41 -4.99 -9.04 -8.65
C GLY A 41 -4.43 -9.59 -7.35
N GLU A 42 -3.53 -10.55 -7.44
CA GLU A 42 -2.82 -11.06 -6.26
C GLU A 42 -2.02 -9.96 -5.57
N MET A 43 -2.06 -9.96 -4.23
CA MET A 43 -1.27 -9.02 -3.43
C MET A 43 0.21 -9.36 -3.50
N HIS A 44 1.04 -8.33 -3.47
CA HIS A 44 2.49 -8.42 -3.60
C HIS A 44 3.17 -7.43 -2.66
N ILE A 45 4.48 -7.44 -2.63
CA ILE A 45 5.30 -6.61 -1.73
C ILE A 45 4.96 -5.11 -1.77
N GLY A 46 4.53 -4.57 -2.93
CA GLY A 46 4.08 -3.18 -3.04
C GLY A 46 2.85 -2.86 -2.19
N HIS A 47 1.96 -3.83 -1.95
CA HIS A 47 0.85 -3.67 -0.99
C HIS A 47 1.37 -3.74 0.46
N PHE A 48 2.40 -4.56 0.70
CA PHE A 48 2.95 -4.72 2.04
C PHE A 48 3.50 -3.39 2.59
N THR A 49 4.11 -2.55 1.76
CA THR A 49 4.62 -1.24 2.21
C THR A 49 3.52 -0.32 2.73
N THR A 50 2.35 -0.30 2.07
CA THR A 50 1.21 0.49 2.55
C THR A 50 0.58 -0.12 3.80
N ILE A 51 0.49 -1.46 3.88
CA ILE A 51 -0.11 -2.14 5.03
C ILE A 51 0.79 -2.08 6.26
N ARG A 52 2.11 -2.17 6.10
CA ARG A 52 3.05 -1.97 7.18
C ARG A 52 2.82 -0.62 7.89
N LYS A 53 2.50 0.43 7.13
CA LYS A 53 2.22 1.76 7.69
C LYS A 53 1.03 1.77 8.65
N LEU A 54 0.09 0.84 8.53
CA LEU A 54 -1.03 0.72 9.47
C LEU A 54 -0.55 0.37 10.90
N ALA A 55 0.60 -0.30 11.04
CA ALA A 55 1.21 -0.50 12.35
C ALA A 55 1.66 0.83 12.99
N ASP A 56 2.18 1.79 12.18
CA ASP A 56 2.49 3.14 12.65
C ASP A 56 1.22 3.89 13.09
N PHE A 57 0.10 3.76 12.35
CA PHE A 57 -1.19 4.34 12.73
C PHE A 57 -1.66 3.79 14.08
N GLN A 58 -1.63 2.48 14.27
CA GLN A 58 -2.00 1.84 15.55
C GLN A 58 -1.10 2.32 16.69
N GLN A 59 0.21 2.37 16.48
CA GLN A 59 1.15 2.85 17.48
C GLN A 59 0.93 4.33 17.83
N ALA A 60 0.50 5.13 16.84
CA ALA A 60 0.12 6.52 17.04
C ALA A 60 -1.25 6.67 17.75
N GLY A 61 -2.01 5.59 17.99
CA GLY A 61 -3.34 5.62 18.60
C GLY A 61 -4.40 6.17 17.63
N VAL A 62 -4.29 5.80 16.36
CA VAL A 62 -5.30 6.07 15.31
C VAL A 62 -6.10 4.80 15.08
N ASP A 63 -7.41 4.89 15.11
CA ASP A 63 -8.29 3.78 14.79
C ASP A 63 -8.35 3.58 13.27
N VAL A 64 -8.09 2.35 12.80
CA VAL A 64 -7.93 2.06 11.37
C VAL A 64 -9.06 1.20 10.85
N THR A 65 -9.70 1.67 9.76
CA THR A 65 -10.62 0.89 8.94
C THR A 65 -9.98 0.54 7.60
N VAL A 66 -9.98 -0.75 7.27
CA VAL A 66 -9.59 -1.26 5.95
C VAL A 66 -10.85 -1.55 5.15
N LEU A 67 -11.05 -0.80 4.08
CA LEU A 67 -12.12 -1.02 3.11
C LEU A 67 -11.67 -2.04 2.06
N ILE A 68 -12.31 -3.20 2.02
CA ILE A 68 -12.23 -4.10 0.87
C ILE A 68 -13.21 -3.58 -0.18
N ALA A 69 -12.68 -2.81 -1.13
CA ALA A 69 -13.44 -2.05 -2.11
C ALA A 69 -13.89 -2.93 -3.29
N ASP A 70 -14.74 -3.92 -2.99
CA ASP A 70 -15.19 -4.96 -3.93
C ASP A 70 -15.98 -4.39 -5.12
N LEU A 71 -16.87 -3.42 -4.89
CA LEU A 71 -17.60 -2.76 -5.98
C LEU A 71 -16.66 -1.91 -6.85
N HIS A 72 -15.65 -1.27 -6.27
CA HIS A 72 -14.62 -0.55 -7.04
C HIS A 72 -13.83 -1.50 -7.94
N ALA A 73 -13.46 -2.68 -7.44
CA ALA A 73 -12.77 -3.69 -8.24
C ALA A 73 -13.56 -4.13 -9.47
N HIS A 74 -14.88 -4.23 -9.35
CA HIS A 74 -15.77 -4.55 -10.46
C HIS A 74 -15.91 -3.37 -11.44
N LEU A 75 -15.94 -2.14 -10.94
CA LEU A 75 -16.03 -0.91 -11.76
C LEU A 75 -14.73 -0.62 -12.54
N ASP A 76 -13.58 -1.15 -12.10
CA ASP A 76 -12.29 -0.97 -12.76
C ASP A 76 -12.11 -1.96 -13.93
N SER A 77 -12.87 -1.73 -14.99
CA SER A 77 -12.64 -2.31 -16.34
C SER A 77 -12.33 -3.81 -16.37
N GLU A 78 -13.25 -4.63 -15.83
CA GLU A 78 -13.17 -6.10 -15.91
C GLU A 78 -12.00 -6.78 -15.18
N LYS A 79 -11.24 -6.04 -14.37
CA LYS A 79 -10.13 -6.63 -13.62
C LYS A 79 -10.58 -7.64 -12.57
N SER A 80 -11.82 -7.52 -12.06
CA SER A 80 -12.38 -8.45 -11.11
C SER A 80 -13.77 -8.91 -11.58
N PRO A 81 -13.89 -10.15 -12.12
CA PRO A 81 -15.17 -10.75 -12.45
C PRO A 81 -16.08 -10.82 -11.23
N TRP A 82 -17.38 -10.59 -11.44
CA TRP A 82 -18.37 -10.57 -10.35
C TRP A 82 -18.36 -11.86 -9.52
N ASP A 83 -18.20 -12.98 -10.17
CA ASP A 83 -18.24 -14.31 -9.54
C ASP A 83 -17.00 -14.58 -8.65
N LEU A 84 -15.91 -13.84 -8.82
CA LEU A 84 -14.68 -13.98 -8.03
C LEU A 84 -14.57 -12.96 -6.87
N LEU A 85 -15.47 -11.96 -6.81
CA LEU A 85 -15.36 -10.86 -5.84
C LEU A 85 -15.36 -11.35 -4.39
N ASP A 86 -16.18 -12.33 -4.04
CA ASP A 86 -16.27 -12.84 -2.67
C ASP A 86 -14.97 -13.54 -2.25
N ALA A 87 -14.45 -14.45 -3.09
CA ALA A 87 -13.20 -15.15 -2.83
C ALA A 87 -12.00 -14.18 -2.80
N ARG A 88 -11.94 -13.24 -3.74
CA ARG A 88 -10.90 -12.21 -3.77
C ARG A 88 -10.96 -11.28 -2.58
N SER A 89 -12.13 -10.89 -2.11
CA SER A 89 -12.31 -10.09 -0.91
C SER A 89 -11.80 -10.82 0.34
N GLU A 90 -12.10 -12.10 0.46
CA GLU A 90 -11.61 -12.95 1.56
C GLU A 90 -10.08 -13.14 1.50
N TYR A 91 -9.53 -13.33 0.30
CA TYR A 91 -8.08 -13.39 0.09
C TYR A 91 -7.39 -12.08 0.50
N TYR A 92 -7.96 -10.92 0.11
CA TYR A 92 -7.41 -9.61 0.49
C TYR A 92 -7.41 -9.41 2.00
N GLU A 93 -8.54 -9.69 2.67
CA GLU A 93 -8.61 -9.59 4.13
C GLU A 93 -7.59 -10.51 4.81
N ALA A 94 -7.49 -11.77 4.38
CA ALA A 94 -6.52 -12.73 4.92
C ALA A 94 -5.07 -12.25 4.71
N SER A 95 -4.76 -11.75 3.51
CA SER A 95 -3.43 -11.24 3.16
C SER A 95 -3.07 -9.99 3.96
N ILE A 96 -4.00 -9.04 4.10
CA ILE A 96 -3.78 -7.79 4.84
C ILE A 96 -3.55 -8.08 6.32
N ARG A 97 -4.36 -8.96 6.92
CA ARG A 97 -4.17 -9.40 8.31
C ARG A 97 -2.81 -10.04 8.52
N ALA A 98 -2.37 -10.89 7.59
CA ALA A 98 -1.06 -11.54 7.66
C ALA A 98 0.10 -10.54 7.51
N MET A 99 0.00 -9.60 6.58
CA MET A 99 1.01 -8.54 6.38
C MET A 99 1.11 -7.61 7.60
N LEU A 100 -0.03 -7.20 8.17
CA LEU A 100 -0.04 -6.32 9.35
C LEU A 100 0.61 -7.01 10.56
N ASP A 101 0.28 -8.29 10.80
CA ASP A 101 0.90 -9.08 11.88
C ASP A 101 2.41 -9.25 11.67
N SER A 102 2.84 -9.54 10.43
CA SER A 102 4.28 -9.63 10.09
C SER A 102 5.01 -8.30 10.31
N ALA A 103 4.33 -7.19 10.09
CA ALA A 103 4.84 -5.83 10.35
C ALA A 103 4.78 -5.42 11.83
N GLY A 104 4.35 -6.31 12.73
CA GLY A 104 4.26 -6.04 14.18
C GLY A 104 3.03 -5.23 14.61
N GLY A 105 2.05 -5.04 13.73
CA GLY A 105 0.74 -4.49 14.09
C GLY A 105 -0.20 -5.56 14.63
N ASP A 106 -1.35 -5.12 15.19
CA ASP A 106 -2.40 -6.03 15.66
C ASP A 106 -3.54 -6.10 14.63
N PRO A 107 -3.69 -7.22 13.87
CA PRO A 107 -4.76 -7.37 12.90
C PRO A 107 -6.17 -7.47 13.52
N ASN A 108 -6.29 -7.64 14.86
CA ASN A 108 -7.58 -7.71 15.53
C ASN A 108 -8.08 -6.31 15.96
N SER A 109 -7.23 -5.31 15.97
CA SER A 109 -7.58 -3.91 16.24
C SER A 109 -7.75 -3.08 14.98
N VAL A 110 -8.01 -3.74 13.84
CA VAL A 110 -8.37 -3.11 12.57
C VAL A 110 -9.77 -3.56 12.17
N ASP A 111 -10.62 -2.60 11.85
CA ASP A 111 -11.94 -2.88 11.32
C ASP A 111 -11.87 -3.16 9.82
N PHE A 112 -12.42 -4.31 9.38
CA PHE A 112 -12.53 -4.65 7.97
C PHE A 112 -13.98 -4.50 7.53
N VAL A 113 -14.19 -3.69 6.50
CA VAL A 113 -15.52 -3.41 5.94
C VAL A 113 -15.50 -3.72 4.44
N ARG A 114 -16.53 -4.40 3.93
CA ARG A 114 -16.70 -4.60 2.49
C ARG A 114 -17.53 -3.48 1.90
N GLY A 115 -17.13 -2.98 0.72
CA GLY A 115 -17.81 -1.88 0.06
C GLY A 115 -19.32 -2.13 -0.10
N ARG A 116 -19.71 -3.35 -0.53
CA ARG A 116 -21.12 -3.71 -0.70
C ARG A 116 -21.98 -3.64 0.58
N GLU A 117 -21.37 -3.64 1.76
CA GLU A 117 -22.10 -3.61 3.04
C GLU A 117 -22.75 -2.25 3.29
N PHE A 118 -22.23 -1.16 2.71
CA PHE A 118 -22.79 0.18 2.87
C PHE A 118 -22.98 0.95 1.56
N GLN A 119 -22.17 0.69 0.53
CA GLN A 119 -22.21 1.44 -0.72
C GLN A 119 -23.50 1.20 -1.53
N LEU A 120 -24.27 0.15 -1.22
CA LEU A 120 -25.57 -0.15 -1.83
C LEU A 120 -26.74 0.39 -1.02
N ASP A 121 -26.50 1.00 0.13
CA ASP A 121 -27.54 1.60 0.96
C ASP A 121 -28.22 2.78 0.25
N GLU A 122 -29.49 3.02 0.56
CA GLU A 122 -30.28 4.10 -0.04
C GLU A 122 -29.62 5.47 0.17
N GLU A 123 -29.12 5.73 1.38
CA GLU A 123 -28.50 7.02 1.74
C GLU A 123 -27.21 7.25 0.96
N TYR A 124 -26.30 6.25 0.93
CA TYR A 124 -25.07 6.32 0.15
C TYR A 124 -25.34 6.50 -1.35
N THR A 125 -26.26 5.70 -1.89
CA THR A 125 -26.62 5.75 -3.32
C THR A 125 -27.20 7.13 -3.69
N LEU A 126 -28.06 7.69 -2.84
CA LEU A 126 -28.63 9.02 -3.06
C LEU A 126 -27.56 10.11 -3.03
N GLU A 127 -26.64 10.03 -2.07
CA GLU A 127 -25.55 11.01 -1.96
C GLU A 127 -24.60 10.93 -3.16
N MET A 128 -24.27 9.71 -3.62
CA MET A 128 -23.49 9.49 -4.83
C MET A 128 -24.14 10.15 -6.06
N TYR A 129 -25.48 10.08 -6.21
CA TYR A 129 -26.16 10.78 -7.29
C TYR A 129 -26.14 12.30 -7.16
N ARG A 130 -26.19 12.84 -5.92
CA ARG A 130 -26.06 14.30 -5.68
C ARG A 130 -24.65 14.76 -6.08
N MET A 131 -23.61 14.07 -5.61
CA MET A 131 -22.22 14.36 -5.99
C MET A 131 -22.02 14.27 -7.51
N ALA A 132 -22.59 13.25 -8.16
CA ALA A 132 -22.50 13.08 -9.61
C ALA A 132 -23.22 14.21 -10.40
N ALA A 133 -24.30 14.77 -9.87
CA ALA A 133 -25.00 15.91 -10.49
C ALA A 133 -24.22 17.23 -10.39
N GLU A 134 -23.38 17.39 -9.38
CA GLU A 134 -22.64 18.62 -9.09
C GLU A 134 -21.17 18.57 -9.55
N THR A 135 -20.61 17.35 -9.77
CA THR A 135 -19.23 17.18 -10.22
C THR A 135 -19.16 17.09 -11.75
N THR A 136 -18.32 17.90 -12.37
CA THR A 136 -18.17 17.87 -13.83
C THR A 136 -17.34 16.63 -14.29
N LEU A 137 -17.67 16.11 -15.47
CA LEU A 137 -16.96 15.02 -16.11
C LEU A 137 -15.43 15.25 -16.15
N SER A 138 -15.00 16.46 -16.49
CA SER A 138 -13.57 16.78 -16.58
C SER A 138 -12.86 16.79 -15.22
N ARG A 139 -13.56 17.07 -14.12
CA ARG A 139 -12.99 16.96 -12.75
C ARG A 139 -12.82 15.50 -12.39
N THR A 140 -13.83 14.68 -12.60
CA THR A 140 -13.81 13.25 -12.33
C THR A 140 -12.70 12.54 -13.13
N GLN A 141 -12.59 12.82 -14.42
CA GLN A 141 -11.54 12.28 -15.28
C GLN A 141 -10.14 12.67 -14.81
N ARG A 142 -9.91 13.91 -14.40
CA ARG A 142 -8.63 14.34 -13.84
C ARG A 142 -8.31 13.64 -12.53
N ALA A 143 -9.29 13.51 -11.64
CA ALA A 143 -9.10 12.84 -10.36
C ALA A 143 -8.72 11.36 -10.54
N ALA A 144 -9.28 10.70 -11.56
CA ALA A 144 -9.05 9.29 -11.86
C ALA A 144 -7.81 9.01 -12.73
N SER A 145 -7.10 10.04 -13.22
CA SER A 145 -6.12 9.89 -14.30
C SER A 145 -4.98 8.91 -14.03
N GLU A 146 -4.58 8.78 -12.77
CA GLU A 146 -3.49 7.87 -12.36
C GLU A 146 -4.00 6.47 -11.99
N VAL A 147 -5.27 6.35 -11.59
CA VAL A 147 -5.86 5.10 -11.06
C VAL A 147 -6.58 4.31 -12.14
N VAL A 148 -7.42 5.00 -12.92
CA VAL A 148 -8.24 4.37 -13.94
C VAL A 148 -7.51 4.41 -15.28
N ARG A 149 -7.35 3.23 -15.92
CA ARG A 149 -6.70 3.15 -17.24
C ARG A 149 -7.37 4.11 -18.23
N GLN A 150 -6.56 4.99 -18.80
CA GLN A 150 -6.99 5.82 -19.91
C GLN A 150 -7.11 4.94 -21.17
N SER A 151 -8.32 4.80 -21.67
CA SER A 151 -8.61 4.16 -22.95
C SER A 151 -9.29 5.17 -23.87
N ASP A 152 -9.26 4.90 -25.17
CA ASP A 152 -9.98 5.73 -26.17
C ASP A 152 -11.50 5.71 -25.94
N SER A 153 -12.00 4.71 -25.20
CA SER A 153 -13.42 4.54 -24.84
C SER A 153 -13.54 4.01 -23.41
N PRO A 154 -13.37 4.88 -22.38
CA PRO A 154 -13.42 4.46 -20.98
C PRO A 154 -14.83 4.00 -20.61
N ALA A 155 -14.92 2.94 -19.80
CA ALA A 155 -16.17 2.51 -19.20
C ALA A 155 -16.72 3.57 -18.23
N LEU A 156 -18.04 3.68 -18.10
CA LEU A 156 -18.68 4.61 -17.18
C LEU A 156 -18.27 4.35 -15.71
N GLY A 157 -17.98 3.10 -15.36
CA GLY A 157 -17.49 2.71 -14.05
C GLY A 157 -16.26 3.50 -13.59
N GLY A 158 -15.30 3.75 -14.50
CA GLY A 158 -14.13 4.56 -14.22
C GLY A 158 -14.41 6.04 -13.89
N LEU A 159 -15.61 6.53 -14.18
CA LEU A 159 -16.06 7.87 -13.80
C LEU A 159 -16.85 7.87 -12.49
N ILE A 160 -17.46 6.76 -12.15
CA ILE A 160 -18.17 6.58 -10.87
C ILE A 160 -17.16 6.33 -9.74
N TYR A 161 -16.13 5.55 -10.02
CA TYR A 161 -15.07 5.15 -9.08
C TYR A 161 -14.54 6.29 -8.20
N PRO A 162 -14.07 7.46 -8.75
CA PRO A 162 -13.54 8.54 -7.94
C PRO A 162 -14.56 9.20 -7.02
N LEU A 163 -15.82 9.25 -7.43
CA LEU A 163 -16.90 9.80 -6.61
C LEU A 163 -17.23 8.86 -5.44
N MET A 164 -17.29 7.57 -5.69
CA MET A 164 -17.49 6.57 -4.63
C MET A 164 -16.33 6.62 -3.64
N GLN A 165 -15.08 6.58 -4.08
CA GLN A 165 -13.92 6.63 -3.19
C GLN A 165 -13.86 7.92 -2.37
N SER A 166 -14.29 9.06 -2.94
CA SER A 166 -14.44 10.31 -2.18
C SER A 166 -15.53 10.19 -1.12
N LEU A 167 -16.66 9.58 -1.46
CA LEU A 167 -17.80 9.43 -0.54
C LEU A 167 -17.52 8.39 0.56
N ASP A 168 -16.67 7.39 0.31
CA ASP A 168 -16.26 6.38 1.30
C ASP A 168 -15.63 7.02 2.54
N VAL A 169 -14.87 8.10 2.38
CA VAL A 169 -14.30 8.88 3.50
C VAL A 169 -15.38 9.31 4.48
N LYS A 170 -16.45 9.92 3.94
CA LYS A 170 -17.60 10.36 4.74
C LYS A 170 -18.38 9.18 5.30
N ALA A 171 -18.63 8.16 4.48
CA ALA A 171 -19.43 7.01 4.89
C ALA A 171 -18.78 6.18 6.00
N LEU A 172 -17.45 6.18 6.06
CA LEU A 172 -16.66 5.50 7.09
C LEU A 172 -16.27 6.43 8.26
N ASP A 173 -16.75 7.68 8.26
CA ASP A 173 -16.44 8.70 9.27
C ASP A 173 -14.94 8.82 9.54
N ALA A 174 -14.16 8.89 8.45
CA ALA A 174 -12.71 8.90 8.51
C ALA A 174 -12.14 10.32 8.51
N ASP A 175 -11.37 10.66 9.54
CA ASP A 175 -10.61 11.91 9.64
C ASP A 175 -9.42 11.91 8.68
N ILE A 176 -8.82 10.73 8.48
CA ILE A 176 -7.62 10.54 7.66
C ILE A 176 -7.91 9.56 6.51
N ALA A 177 -7.64 9.98 5.28
CA ALA A 177 -7.63 9.13 4.09
C ALA A 177 -6.18 8.78 3.73
N TYR A 178 -5.83 7.49 3.80
CA TYR A 178 -4.50 6.99 3.50
C TYR A 178 -4.51 6.13 2.22
N GLY A 179 -3.49 6.27 1.39
CA GLY A 179 -3.36 5.48 0.16
C GLY A 179 -2.03 5.73 -0.55
N GLY A 180 -1.81 5.10 -1.71
CA GLY A 180 -0.68 5.41 -2.57
C GLY A 180 -0.80 6.82 -3.16
N ILE A 181 0.33 7.42 -3.56
CA ILE A 181 0.36 8.77 -4.17
C ILE A 181 -0.45 8.84 -5.47
N ASP A 182 -0.66 7.71 -6.16
CA ASP A 182 -1.54 7.60 -7.32
C ASP A 182 -3.01 7.91 -7.00
N GLN A 183 -3.44 7.71 -5.74
CA GLN A 183 -4.79 8.04 -5.26
C GLN A 183 -4.99 9.53 -4.98
N ARG A 184 -3.92 10.34 -5.01
CA ARG A 184 -3.92 11.75 -4.65
C ARG A 184 -5.02 12.55 -5.35
N GLY A 185 -5.18 12.34 -6.66
CA GLY A 185 -6.19 13.06 -7.45
C GLY A 185 -7.61 12.86 -6.91
N ILE A 186 -7.94 11.64 -6.48
CA ILE A 186 -9.26 11.28 -5.96
C ILE A 186 -9.47 11.86 -4.56
N TYR A 187 -8.47 11.76 -3.67
CA TYR A 187 -8.61 12.33 -2.32
C TYR A 187 -8.65 13.86 -2.33
N MET A 188 -7.96 14.53 -3.27
CA MET A 188 -8.12 15.98 -3.46
C MET A 188 -9.50 16.33 -3.98
N LEU A 189 -10.12 15.52 -4.84
CA LEU A 189 -11.52 15.68 -5.21
C LEU A 189 -12.43 15.56 -3.98
N GLY A 190 -12.22 14.54 -3.14
CA GLY A 190 -12.96 14.36 -1.89
C GLY A 190 -12.85 15.58 -0.97
N ARG A 191 -11.64 16.07 -0.70
CA ARG A 191 -11.41 17.29 0.11
C ARG A 191 -12.18 18.51 -0.41
N GLU A 192 -12.34 18.61 -1.73
CA GLU A 192 -13.02 19.74 -2.37
C GLU A 192 -14.56 19.62 -2.31
N VAL A 193 -15.09 18.40 -2.46
CA VAL A 193 -16.55 18.22 -2.63
C VAL A 193 -17.28 17.83 -1.34
N LEU A 194 -16.65 17.09 -0.41
CA LEU A 194 -17.31 16.59 0.78
C LEU A 194 -17.91 17.67 1.69
N PRO A 195 -17.30 18.86 1.87
CA PRO A 195 -17.92 19.93 2.68
C PRO A 195 -19.29 20.37 2.19
N ASP A 196 -19.52 20.39 0.87
CA ASP A 196 -20.82 20.75 0.27
C ASP A 196 -21.85 19.63 0.44
N HIS A 197 -21.39 18.42 0.76
CA HIS A 197 -22.19 17.21 0.98
C HIS A 197 -22.29 16.77 2.44
N GLY A 198 -21.97 17.68 3.39
CA GLY A 198 -22.10 17.44 4.82
C GLY A 198 -21.08 16.46 5.40
N GLY A 199 -19.92 16.31 4.77
CA GLY A 199 -18.73 15.67 5.30
C GLY A 199 -17.64 16.69 5.62
N ASP A 200 -16.58 16.26 6.28
CA ASP A 200 -15.39 17.07 6.50
C ASP A 200 -14.34 16.81 5.41
N SER A 201 -13.41 17.76 5.22
CA SER A 201 -12.24 17.54 4.38
C SER A 201 -11.25 16.63 5.09
N PRO A 202 -10.97 15.41 4.62
CA PRO A 202 -10.04 14.52 5.31
C PRO A 202 -8.61 15.05 5.23
N VAL A 203 -7.81 14.75 6.25
CA VAL A 203 -6.35 14.81 6.11
C VAL A 203 -5.92 13.64 5.22
N CYS A 204 -5.03 13.89 4.26
CA CYS A 204 -4.61 12.85 3.33
C CYS A 204 -3.13 12.53 3.52
N LEU A 205 -2.81 11.26 3.71
CA LEU A 205 -1.45 10.74 3.76
C LEU A 205 -1.22 9.83 2.54
N PHE A 206 -0.09 10.03 1.89
CA PHE A 206 0.24 9.26 0.69
C PHE A 206 1.53 8.47 0.86
N ALA A 207 1.44 7.17 0.61
CA ALA A 207 2.61 6.31 0.48
C ALA A 207 3.26 6.50 -0.90
N PRO A 208 4.59 6.39 -1.02
CA PRO A 208 5.26 6.38 -2.31
C PRO A 208 4.85 5.16 -3.15
N LEU A 209 4.88 5.32 -4.48
CA LEU A 209 4.83 4.19 -5.39
C LEU A 209 6.22 3.63 -5.56
N LEU A 210 6.39 2.35 -5.27
CA LEU A 210 7.68 1.69 -5.42
C LEU A 210 7.96 1.33 -6.88
N SER A 211 9.21 1.45 -7.27
CA SER A 211 9.71 0.98 -8.55
C SER A 211 9.64 -0.54 -8.64
N GLY A 212 9.42 -1.05 -9.85
CA GLY A 212 9.53 -2.48 -10.12
C GLY A 212 10.98 -2.96 -10.07
N LEU A 213 11.18 -4.24 -9.83
CA LEU A 213 12.52 -4.85 -9.80
C LEU A 213 13.28 -4.75 -11.15
N SER A 214 12.57 -4.56 -12.24
CA SER A 214 13.17 -4.34 -13.57
C SER A 214 13.59 -2.90 -13.85
N GLY A 215 13.39 -1.99 -12.87
CA GLY A 215 13.52 -0.55 -13.03
C GLY A 215 12.23 0.09 -13.57
N GLY A 216 11.94 1.33 -13.17
CA GLY A 216 10.71 2.04 -13.54
C GLY A 216 9.45 1.50 -12.85
N LYS A 217 8.27 1.87 -13.34
CA LYS A 217 6.98 1.56 -12.69
C LYS A 217 6.75 0.04 -12.61
N MET A 218 6.38 -0.44 -11.41
CA MET A 218 5.99 -1.84 -11.19
C MET A 218 4.81 -2.23 -12.10
N SER A 219 4.96 -3.33 -12.83
CA SER A 219 3.94 -3.83 -13.77
C SER A 219 3.32 -5.14 -13.26
N ALA A 220 1.99 -5.15 -13.14
CA ALA A 220 1.26 -6.37 -12.75
C ALA A 220 1.40 -7.50 -13.79
N SER A 221 1.72 -7.16 -15.06
CA SER A 221 1.82 -8.12 -16.18
C SER A 221 3.24 -8.71 -16.37
N GLU A 222 4.26 -8.15 -15.69
CA GLU A 222 5.64 -8.67 -15.75
C GLU A 222 5.94 -9.49 -14.51
N ALA A 223 6.01 -10.81 -14.64
CA ALA A 223 6.21 -11.75 -13.52
C ALA A 223 7.51 -11.49 -12.72
N GLY A 224 8.56 -10.95 -13.36
CA GLY A 224 9.83 -10.60 -12.73
C GLY A 224 9.89 -9.21 -12.09
N SER A 225 8.86 -8.36 -12.26
CA SER A 225 8.88 -6.98 -11.77
C SER A 225 8.47 -6.83 -10.31
N LYS A 226 7.95 -7.88 -9.68
CA LYS A 226 7.40 -7.85 -8.31
C LYS A 226 7.64 -9.16 -7.56
N ILE A 227 7.68 -9.07 -6.23
CA ILE A 227 7.68 -10.24 -5.33
C ILE A 227 6.24 -10.47 -4.89
N ASN A 228 5.70 -11.66 -5.18
CA ASN A 228 4.39 -12.08 -4.69
C ASN A 228 4.51 -12.54 -3.23
N LEU A 229 3.42 -12.43 -2.47
CA LEU A 229 3.41 -12.86 -1.06
C LEU A 229 3.55 -14.39 -0.90
N THR A 230 3.29 -15.14 -1.97
CA THR A 230 3.39 -16.60 -2.03
C THR A 230 4.70 -17.11 -2.65
N ASP A 231 5.59 -16.21 -3.10
CA ASP A 231 6.91 -16.60 -3.64
C ASP A 231 7.70 -17.36 -2.58
N ASP A 232 8.31 -18.49 -2.96
CA ASP A 232 9.22 -19.22 -2.09
C ASP A 232 10.59 -18.52 -1.94
N PRO A 233 11.43 -18.93 -0.96
CA PRO A 233 12.72 -18.25 -0.74
C PRO A 233 13.62 -18.20 -1.96
N GLY A 234 13.61 -19.26 -2.79
CA GLY A 234 14.40 -19.32 -4.01
C GLY A 234 13.89 -18.35 -5.08
N GLN A 235 12.56 -18.19 -5.19
CA GLN A 235 11.94 -17.21 -6.09
C GLN A 235 12.22 -15.78 -5.65
N VAL A 236 12.22 -15.49 -4.35
CA VAL A 236 12.59 -14.17 -3.81
C VAL A 236 14.05 -13.85 -4.14
N GLU A 237 14.96 -14.79 -3.88
CA GLU A 237 16.38 -14.63 -4.19
C GLU A 237 16.60 -14.40 -5.70
N GLU A 238 16.00 -15.23 -6.57
CA GLU A 238 16.12 -15.09 -8.04
C GLU A 238 15.63 -13.73 -8.53
N LYS A 239 14.48 -13.26 -8.03
CA LYS A 239 13.90 -11.96 -8.42
C LYS A 239 14.76 -10.78 -7.98
N ILE A 240 15.28 -10.82 -6.74
CA ILE A 240 16.17 -9.77 -6.22
C ILE A 240 17.53 -9.81 -6.92
N ASP A 241 18.09 -10.99 -7.18
CA ASP A 241 19.35 -11.12 -7.92
C ASP A 241 19.24 -10.56 -9.35
N GLY A 242 18.12 -10.80 -10.02
CA GLY A 242 17.81 -10.24 -11.34
C GLY A 242 17.42 -8.76 -11.35
N ALA A 243 17.21 -8.12 -10.19
CA ALA A 243 16.70 -6.75 -10.10
C ALA A 243 17.67 -5.71 -10.66
N TYR A 244 17.12 -4.64 -11.23
CA TYR A 244 17.88 -3.44 -11.58
C TYR A 244 18.40 -2.76 -10.31
N CYS A 245 19.72 -2.72 -10.16
CA CYS A 245 20.38 -2.16 -8.98
C CYS A 245 21.80 -1.71 -9.35
N PRO A 246 21.93 -0.63 -10.17
CA PRO A 246 23.22 -0.16 -10.64
C PRO A 246 24.01 0.52 -9.53
N GLN A 247 25.33 0.33 -9.53
CA GLN A 247 26.24 0.88 -8.51
C GLN A 247 26.10 2.40 -8.36
N GLY A 248 25.78 2.85 -7.16
CA GLY A 248 25.72 4.26 -6.81
C GLY A 248 24.49 5.02 -7.32
N GLU A 249 23.55 4.36 -8.01
CA GLU A 249 22.31 4.96 -8.48
C GLU A 249 21.16 4.62 -7.52
N VAL A 250 20.51 5.64 -6.99
CA VAL A 250 19.41 5.52 -6.02
C VAL A 250 18.04 5.62 -6.72
N GLU A 251 17.94 6.50 -7.73
CA GLU A 251 16.69 6.75 -8.45
C GLU A 251 16.24 5.51 -9.22
N ASP A 252 14.94 5.19 -9.18
CA ASP A 252 14.34 4.01 -9.82
C ASP A 252 14.96 2.66 -9.40
N ASN A 253 15.57 2.60 -8.21
CA ASN A 253 16.20 1.41 -7.66
C ASN A 253 15.26 0.68 -6.69
N GLY A 254 14.45 -0.25 -7.24
CA GLY A 254 13.44 -0.97 -6.46
C GLY A 254 14.01 -1.76 -5.27
N VAL A 255 15.28 -2.20 -5.30
CA VAL A 255 15.91 -2.90 -4.17
C VAL A 255 16.12 -1.94 -3.00
N LEU A 256 16.67 -0.74 -3.25
CA LEU A 256 16.83 0.29 -2.22
C LEU A 256 15.47 0.77 -1.69
N GLU A 257 14.48 0.92 -2.56
CA GLU A 257 13.14 1.33 -2.15
C GLU A 257 12.48 0.28 -1.23
N TYR A 258 12.60 -1.02 -1.52
CA TYR A 258 12.10 -2.06 -0.62
C TYR A 258 12.84 -2.07 0.72
N VAL A 259 14.15 -1.86 0.71
CA VAL A 259 14.93 -1.73 1.94
C VAL A 259 14.45 -0.52 2.74
N ARG A 260 14.25 0.64 2.10
CA ARG A 260 13.82 1.88 2.74
C ARG A 260 12.41 1.81 3.31
N PHE A 261 11.44 1.38 2.51
CA PHE A 261 10.01 1.54 2.83
C PHE A 261 9.38 0.30 3.46
N LEU A 262 10.06 -0.85 3.43
CA LEU A 262 9.59 -2.08 4.06
C LEU A 262 10.55 -2.59 5.13
N VAL A 263 11.82 -2.82 4.79
CA VAL A 263 12.75 -3.49 5.70
C VAL A 263 13.12 -2.60 6.88
N TYR A 264 13.60 -1.38 6.62
CA TYR A 264 13.99 -0.46 7.71
C TYR A 264 12.88 -0.19 8.72
N PRO A 265 11.64 0.12 8.31
CA PRO A 265 10.56 0.31 9.28
C PRO A 265 10.29 -0.90 10.18
N ILE A 266 10.48 -2.13 9.67
CA ILE A 266 10.36 -3.36 10.46
C ILE A 266 11.53 -3.50 11.43
N LEU A 267 12.76 -3.24 10.97
CA LEU A 267 13.96 -3.29 11.82
C LEU A 267 13.92 -2.24 12.93
N GLU A 268 13.55 -1.00 12.62
CA GLU A 268 13.37 0.08 13.61
C GLU A 268 12.38 -0.32 14.71
N GLN A 269 11.25 -0.94 14.34
CA GLN A 269 10.27 -1.40 15.31
C GLN A 269 10.81 -2.50 16.23
N ARG A 270 11.73 -3.36 15.70
CA ARG A 270 12.39 -4.42 16.45
C ARG A 270 13.62 -3.93 17.22
N GLY A 271 14.13 -2.72 16.93
CA GLY A 271 15.39 -2.19 17.46
C GLY A 271 16.60 -2.93 16.92
N GLU A 272 16.55 -3.32 15.66
CA GLU A 272 17.57 -4.08 14.93
C GLU A 272 18.21 -3.23 13.84
N ASP A 273 19.48 -3.50 13.51
CA ASP A 273 20.22 -2.85 12.44
C ASP A 273 20.15 -3.66 11.15
N PHE A 274 20.37 -3.00 10.01
CA PHE A 274 20.54 -3.69 8.73
C PHE A 274 21.97 -4.22 8.61
N VAL A 275 22.12 -5.55 8.53
CA VAL A 275 23.42 -6.22 8.49
C VAL A 275 23.66 -6.85 7.12
N VAL A 276 24.81 -6.54 6.53
CA VAL A 276 25.28 -7.13 5.27
C VAL A 276 26.46 -8.06 5.59
N GLU A 277 26.20 -9.34 5.57
CA GLU A 277 27.25 -10.36 5.75
C GLU A 277 28.06 -10.53 4.47
N ARG A 278 29.38 -10.41 4.56
CA ARG A 278 30.30 -10.68 3.44
C ARG A 278 31.64 -11.21 3.93
N PRO A 279 32.35 -11.96 3.07
CA PRO A 279 33.67 -12.50 3.41
C PRO A 279 34.69 -11.42 3.79
N GLU A 280 35.63 -11.75 4.67
CA GLU A 280 36.71 -10.84 5.10
C GLU A 280 37.55 -10.30 3.92
N GLU A 281 37.71 -11.10 2.85
CA GLU A 281 38.43 -10.67 1.63
C GLU A 281 37.73 -9.55 0.87
N TYR A 282 36.42 -9.34 1.11
CA TYR A 282 35.61 -8.23 0.57
C TYR A 282 35.34 -7.15 1.61
N GLY A 283 36.07 -7.13 2.73
CA GLY A 283 35.99 -6.10 3.79
C GLY A 283 35.16 -6.49 5.00
N GLY A 284 34.64 -7.72 5.07
CA GLY A 284 33.86 -8.23 6.23
C GLY A 284 32.46 -7.62 6.33
N THR A 285 31.77 -7.95 7.42
CA THR A 285 30.39 -7.52 7.68
C THR A 285 30.24 -6.00 7.79
N LEU A 286 29.21 -5.45 7.16
CA LEU A 286 28.74 -4.07 7.34
C LEU A 286 27.47 -4.04 8.17
N THR A 287 27.33 -3.00 8.99
CA THR A 287 26.13 -2.77 9.79
C THR A 287 25.71 -1.30 9.62
N PHE A 288 24.42 -1.10 9.35
CA PHE A 288 23.84 0.22 9.12
C PHE A 288 22.67 0.44 10.10
N GLU A 289 22.82 1.44 10.97
CA GLU A 289 21.82 1.81 11.96
C GLU A 289 20.63 2.56 11.31
N SER A 290 20.87 3.23 10.17
CA SER A 290 19.85 3.97 9.42
C SER A 290 19.90 3.69 7.91
N TYR A 291 18.77 3.94 7.24
CA TYR A 291 18.72 3.87 5.77
C TYR A 291 19.66 4.92 5.14
N ASP A 292 19.76 6.10 5.72
CA ASP A 292 20.61 7.17 5.17
C ASP A 292 22.09 6.77 5.17
N ASP A 293 22.56 6.06 6.21
CA ASP A 293 23.92 5.51 6.26
C ASP A 293 24.15 4.43 5.20
N LEU A 294 23.16 3.56 5.00
CA LEU A 294 23.19 2.53 3.95
C LEU A 294 23.24 3.17 2.56
N GLU A 295 22.36 4.13 2.29
CA GLU A 295 22.29 4.84 1.02
C GLU A 295 23.61 5.59 0.74
N ALA A 296 24.18 6.28 1.74
CA ALA A 296 25.46 6.94 1.61
C ALA A 296 26.58 5.95 1.23
N ALA A 297 26.67 4.81 1.92
CA ALA A 297 27.67 3.78 1.62
C ALA A 297 27.47 3.17 0.21
N TYR A 298 26.20 3.04 -0.24
CA TYR A 298 25.90 2.58 -1.58
C TYR A 298 26.31 3.58 -2.66
N VAL A 299 26.03 4.86 -2.47
CA VAL A 299 26.42 5.94 -3.38
C VAL A 299 27.96 6.11 -3.46
N GLU A 300 28.65 6.00 -2.32
CA GLU A 300 30.11 6.08 -2.24
C GLU A 300 30.82 4.83 -2.81
N GLY A 301 30.09 3.73 -2.97
CA GLY A 301 30.60 2.48 -3.52
C GLY A 301 31.21 1.54 -2.49
N ASP A 302 31.04 1.81 -1.19
CA ASP A 302 31.48 0.96 -0.09
C ASP A 302 30.56 -0.26 0.09
N LEU A 303 29.29 -0.12 -0.31
CA LEU A 303 28.32 -1.20 -0.41
C LEU A 303 28.11 -1.60 -1.88
N HIS A 304 28.55 -2.82 -2.23
CA HIS A 304 28.38 -3.32 -3.59
C HIS A 304 26.91 -3.75 -3.86
N PRO A 305 26.36 -3.53 -5.06
CA PRO A 305 24.98 -3.93 -5.41
C PRO A 305 24.65 -5.39 -5.10
N GLN A 306 25.58 -6.32 -5.34
CA GLN A 306 25.33 -7.74 -5.08
C GLN A 306 25.23 -8.03 -3.55
N ASP A 307 26.05 -7.35 -2.74
CA ASP A 307 26.00 -7.52 -1.28
C ASP A 307 24.67 -6.95 -0.73
N LEU A 308 24.23 -5.79 -1.25
CA LEU A 308 22.92 -5.23 -0.93
C LEU A 308 21.78 -6.19 -1.33
N LYS A 309 21.80 -6.73 -2.55
CA LYS A 309 20.78 -7.67 -3.04
C LYS A 309 20.69 -8.92 -2.18
N ASN A 310 21.83 -9.51 -1.83
CA ASN A 310 21.89 -10.72 -1.00
C ASN A 310 21.26 -10.46 0.38
N ALA A 311 21.62 -9.34 1.02
CA ALA A 311 21.04 -8.96 2.31
C ALA A 311 19.55 -8.64 2.19
N ALA A 312 19.16 -7.83 1.21
CA ALA A 312 17.77 -7.43 0.99
C ALA A 312 16.87 -8.65 0.74
N ALA A 313 17.31 -9.64 -0.06
CA ALA A 313 16.55 -10.86 -0.30
C ALA A 313 16.25 -11.61 1.00
N GLY A 314 17.24 -11.73 1.90
CA GLY A 314 17.05 -12.37 3.20
C GLY A 314 16.03 -11.67 4.09
N TYR A 315 16.12 -10.33 4.23
CA TYR A 315 15.17 -9.56 5.03
C TYR A 315 13.77 -9.57 4.45
N ILE A 316 13.64 -9.47 3.11
CA ILE A 316 12.35 -9.53 2.43
C ILE A 316 11.72 -10.91 2.59
N ASP A 317 12.48 -11.99 2.42
CA ASP A 317 11.99 -13.35 2.63
C ASP A 317 11.53 -13.56 4.08
N GLU A 318 12.31 -13.09 5.07
CA GLU A 318 11.93 -13.15 6.48
C GLU A 318 10.60 -12.42 6.73
N ALA A 319 10.41 -11.23 6.12
CA ALA A 319 9.21 -10.44 6.28
C ALA A 319 7.97 -11.11 5.66
N ILE A 320 8.11 -11.79 4.51
CA ILE A 320 6.98 -12.44 3.82
C ILE A 320 6.77 -13.91 4.24
N ALA A 321 7.73 -14.57 4.88
CA ALA A 321 7.62 -15.98 5.26
C ALA A 321 6.36 -16.30 6.09
N PRO A 322 6.01 -15.55 7.16
CA PRO A 322 4.78 -15.81 7.92
C PRO A 322 3.50 -15.52 7.12
N ILE A 323 3.57 -14.61 6.16
CA ILE A 323 2.46 -14.30 5.27
C ILE A 323 2.25 -15.46 4.29
N ARG A 324 3.32 -15.91 3.66
CA ARG A 324 3.35 -17.07 2.76
C ARG A 324 2.76 -18.30 3.43
N GLU A 325 3.20 -18.62 4.66
CA GLU A 325 2.70 -19.77 5.42
C GLU A 325 1.18 -19.70 5.59
N ARG A 326 0.64 -18.57 6.06
CA ARG A 326 -0.81 -18.40 6.27
C ARG A 326 -1.63 -18.49 4.99
N LEU A 327 -1.11 -17.99 3.86
CA LEU A 327 -1.81 -18.06 2.58
C LEU A 327 -1.76 -19.46 1.98
N THR A 328 -0.62 -20.14 2.05
CA THR A 328 -0.46 -21.51 1.54
C THR A 328 -1.16 -22.56 2.38
N ASP A 329 -1.46 -22.27 3.65
CA ASP A 329 -2.34 -23.09 4.49
C ASP A 329 -3.81 -23.05 4.06
N ARG A 330 -4.17 -22.14 3.13
CA ARG A 330 -5.52 -21.99 2.56
C ARG A 330 -5.53 -22.17 1.04
N PRO A 331 -5.11 -23.32 0.52
CA PRO A 331 -4.97 -23.54 -0.93
C PRO A 331 -6.32 -23.41 -1.67
N ASP A 332 -7.43 -23.81 -1.05
CA ASP A 332 -8.76 -23.68 -1.65
C ASP A 332 -9.10 -22.20 -1.91
N LEU A 333 -8.77 -21.29 -0.98
CA LEU A 333 -9.00 -19.87 -1.16
C LEU A 333 -8.16 -19.28 -2.30
N LEU A 334 -6.91 -19.72 -2.46
CA LEU A 334 -6.03 -19.27 -3.55
C LEU A 334 -6.62 -19.68 -4.91
N VAL A 335 -7.06 -20.95 -5.02
CA VAL A 335 -7.70 -21.46 -6.26
C VAL A 335 -9.02 -20.75 -6.54
N GLU A 336 -9.86 -20.53 -5.53
CA GLU A 336 -11.15 -19.84 -5.69
C GLU A 336 -10.99 -18.36 -6.11
N ALA A 337 -9.99 -17.66 -5.53
CA ALA A 337 -9.75 -16.25 -5.82
C ALA A 337 -9.04 -16.03 -7.17
N TYR A 338 -8.08 -16.91 -7.51
CA TYR A 338 -7.22 -16.79 -8.69
C TYR A 338 -7.03 -18.13 -9.39
N PRO A 339 -8.09 -18.72 -9.97
CA PRO A 339 -8.01 -20.03 -10.64
C PRO A 339 -6.96 -20.05 -11.76
N GLU A 340 -6.76 -18.94 -12.44
CA GLU A 340 -5.76 -18.79 -13.50
C GLU A 340 -4.30 -18.92 -13.04
N SER A 341 -4.02 -18.72 -11.74
CA SER A 341 -2.66 -18.78 -11.15
C SER A 341 -2.39 -20.09 -10.43
N TYR A 342 -3.44 -20.80 -9.95
CA TYR A 342 -3.30 -21.94 -9.03
C TYR A 342 -3.93 -23.25 -9.52
N GLU A 343 -4.63 -23.29 -10.68
CA GLU A 343 -5.04 -24.51 -11.37
C GLU A 343 -3.93 -25.02 -12.31
#